data_ae7b6dc442973ea3e5d4890dfe2bf735
#
_entry.id   ae7b6dc442973ea3e5d4890dfe2bf735
#
_cell.length_a   1.000
_cell.length_b   1.000
_cell.length_c   1.000
_cell.angle_alpha   90.00
_cell.angle_beta   90.00
_cell.angle_gamma   90.00
#
_symmetry.space_group_name_H-M   'P 1'
#
loop_
_entity.id
_entity.type
_entity.pdbx_description
1 polymer ?
#
loop_
_entity_poly.entity_id
_entity_poly.type
_entity_poly.pdbx_seq_one_letter_code
_entity_poly.pdbx_strand_id
1 'polypeptide(L)'
;LHIGDRVSPKVLVGDNGWLGYTAEGDLDLYEKNTLFTEEQLAQFQINLDALSTNYAERGITLVVVIAPSKNTIYPERVPAQIPQFGGESKLDQVVEYLSAHGETRILDLRPALLQAKTEREIYLATDTHWNDYGAYLTYSLLMERVSETHPNLSPRPLSDFAEQMLEPEPLDLANVIGVTSLTESKLRLAPKFDLATSYKTVNLGGRKLLFSYNPDATLPNLIIYHDSYFFNVNPMLG
;
A
#
# COMPACT_ATOMS: atom_id res chain seq x y z
N LEU A 1 -16.15 5.65 -22.58
CA LEU A 1 -15.29 6.40 -21.66
C LEU A 1 -14.24 7.15 -22.47
N HIS A 2 -14.08 8.45 -22.23
CA HIS A 2 -13.05 9.28 -22.85
C HIS A 2 -12.03 9.71 -21.81
N ILE A 3 -10.79 9.90 -22.24
CA ILE A 3 -9.70 10.38 -21.38
C ILE A 3 -10.11 11.74 -20.78
N GLY A 4 -9.93 11.90 -19.47
CA GLY A 4 -10.31 13.09 -18.72
C GLY A 4 -11.77 13.12 -18.24
N ASP A 5 -12.60 12.14 -18.64
CA ASP A 5 -13.96 12.05 -18.12
C ASP A 5 -13.95 11.75 -16.61
N ARG A 6 -14.65 12.57 -15.84
CA ARG A 6 -15.08 12.23 -14.49
C ARG A 6 -16.40 11.48 -14.58
N VAL A 7 -16.30 10.17 -14.75
CA VAL A 7 -17.48 9.28 -14.88
C VAL A 7 -18.24 9.09 -13.56
N SER A 8 -17.60 9.46 -12.46
CA SER A 8 -18.21 9.56 -11.13
C SER A 8 -17.41 10.58 -10.28
N PRO A 9 -17.93 11.03 -9.13
CA PRO A 9 -17.15 11.86 -8.20
C PRO A 9 -15.88 11.18 -7.69
N LYS A 10 -15.75 9.86 -7.88
CA LYS A 10 -14.68 9.04 -7.33
C LYS A 10 -13.71 8.47 -8.38
N VAL A 11 -14.03 8.59 -9.67
CA VAL A 11 -13.25 7.93 -10.72
C VAL A 11 -13.04 8.86 -11.91
N LEU A 12 -11.80 8.95 -12.32
CA LEU A 12 -11.29 9.64 -13.50
C LEU A 12 -10.84 8.61 -14.52
N VAL A 13 -11.13 8.87 -15.80
CA VAL A 13 -10.58 8.07 -16.91
C VAL A 13 -9.22 8.63 -17.30
N GLY A 14 -8.20 7.83 -17.09
CA GLY A 14 -6.82 8.10 -17.46
C GLY A 14 -6.46 7.57 -18.84
N ASP A 15 -5.18 7.63 -19.15
CA ASP A 15 -4.65 7.17 -20.44
C ASP A 15 -4.66 5.63 -20.55
N ASN A 16 -4.87 5.13 -21.75
CA ASN A 16 -4.83 3.69 -22.10
C ASN A 16 -5.77 2.80 -21.27
N GLY A 17 -6.96 3.31 -20.92
CA GLY A 17 -7.97 2.55 -20.18
C GLY A 17 -7.74 2.50 -18.66
N TRP A 18 -6.75 3.21 -18.14
CA TRP A 18 -6.54 3.33 -16.71
C TRP A 18 -7.67 4.14 -16.07
N LEU A 19 -8.09 3.69 -14.91
CA LEU A 19 -9.02 4.43 -14.05
C LEU A 19 -8.25 4.95 -12.83
N GLY A 20 -8.38 6.24 -12.55
CA GLY A 20 -7.80 6.89 -11.37
C GLY A 20 -8.84 7.08 -10.28
N TYR A 21 -8.52 6.75 -9.03
CA TYR A 21 -9.32 7.13 -7.88
C TYR A 21 -9.14 8.61 -7.58
N THR A 22 -10.22 9.33 -7.28
CA THR A 22 -10.20 10.80 -7.08
C THR A 22 -10.86 11.25 -5.79
N ALA A 23 -11.36 10.33 -4.98
CA ALA A 23 -11.99 10.65 -3.71
C ALA A 23 -10.99 10.62 -2.54
N GLU A 24 -11.47 11.00 -1.36
CA GLU A 24 -10.73 10.94 -0.09
C GLU A 24 -9.39 11.71 -0.11
N GLY A 25 -9.28 12.72 -0.99
CA GLY A 25 -8.09 13.54 -1.12
C GLY A 25 -7.00 12.97 -2.04
N ASP A 26 -7.23 11.83 -2.71
CA ASP A 26 -6.21 11.20 -3.57
C ASP A 26 -5.81 12.12 -4.73
N LEU A 27 -6.78 12.81 -5.34
CA LEU A 27 -6.50 13.77 -6.39
C LEU A 27 -5.70 14.99 -5.86
N ASP A 28 -6.04 15.50 -4.67
CA ASP A 28 -5.31 16.59 -4.03
C ASP A 28 -3.85 16.22 -3.75
N LEU A 29 -3.60 14.94 -3.39
CA LEU A 29 -2.25 14.40 -3.22
C LEU A 29 -1.48 14.37 -4.54
N TYR A 30 -2.15 13.98 -5.63
CA TYR A 30 -1.56 14.00 -6.97
C TYR A 30 -1.26 15.40 -7.44
N GLU A 31 -2.23 16.33 -7.30
CA GLU A 31 -2.09 17.73 -7.69
C GLU A 31 -1.03 18.48 -6.88
N LYS A 32 -0.71 18.01 -5.67
CA LYS A 32 0.25 18.65 -4.74
C LYS A 32 -0.13 20.10 -4.42
N ASN A 33 -1.43 20.39 -4.37
CA ASN A 33 -1.96 21.73 -4.16
C ASN A 33 -2.03 22.16 -2.71
N THR A 34 -1.87 21.22 -1.78
CA THR A 34 -1.89 21.46 -0.34
C THR A 34 -0.71 20.76 0.32
N LEU A 35 -0.05 21.48 1.23
CA LEU A 35 1.06 20.95 2.03
C LEU A 35 0.70 20.99 3.51
N PHE A 36 1.42 20.23 4.32
CA PHE A 36 1.37 20.37 5.77
C PHE A 36 2.10 21.63 6.22
N THR A 37 1.60 22.27 7.29
CA THR A 37 2.36 23.31 7.98
C THR A 37 3.46 22.68 8.82
N GLU A 38 4.46 23.48 9.20
CA GLU A 38 5.54 23.02 10.07
C GLU A 38 5.00 22.54 11.44
N GLU A 39 3.98 23.20 11.98
CA GLU A 39 3.33 22.80 13.23
C GLU A 39 2.62 21.45 13.10
N GLN A 40 2.01 21.16 11.93
CA GLN A 40 1.37 19.86 11.68
C GLN A 40 2.41 18.75 11.59
N LEU A 41 3.54 18.99 10.92
CA LEU A 41 4.65 18.04 10.83
C LEU A 41 5.29 17.80 12.20
N ALA A 42 5.52 18.85 12.98
CA ALA A 42 6.05 18.75 14.33
C ALA A 42 5.11 17.94 15.25
N GLN A 43 3.80 18.21 15.18
CA GLN A 43 2.82 17.47 15.98
C GLN A 43 2.73 16.02 15.57
N PHE A 44 2.82 15.73 14.25
CA PHE A 44 2.85 14.35 13.75
C PHE A 44 4.08 13.60 14.26
N GLN A 45 5.26 14.21 14.19
CA GLN A 45 6.51 13.64 14.71
C GLN A 45 6.41 13.36 16.21
N ILE A 46 5.98 14.33 17.04
CA ILE A 46 5.84 14.16 18.50
C ILE A 46 4.90 12.99 18.81
N ASN A 47 3.76 12.90 18.13
CA ASN A 47 2.79 11.83 18.38
C ASN A 47 3.36 10.46 17.98
N LEU A 48 4.10 10.40 16.86
CA LEU A 48 4.66 9.15 16.35
C LEU A 48 5.80 8.65 17.25
N ASP A 49 6.70 9.53 17.68
CA ASP A 49 7.80 9.18 18.58
C ASP A 49 7.28 8.76 19.97
N ALA A 50 6.26 9.46 20.49
CA ALA A 50 5.60 9.06 21.74
C ALA A 50 4.95 7.66 21.63
N LEU A 51 4.32 7.36 20.49
CA LEU A 51 3.74 6.04 20.21
C LEU A 51 4.83 4.97 20.14
N SER A 52 5.90 5.25 19.41
CA SER A 52 7.05 4.35 19.25
C SER A 52 7.70 4.05 20.61
N THR A 53 7.96 5.08 21.42
CA THR A 53 8.52 4.93 22.77
C THR A 53 7.62 4.09 23.67
N ASN A 54 6.32 4.37 23.65
CA ASN A 54 5.34 3.62 24.44
C ASN A 54 5.28 2.13 24.09
N TYR A 55 5.45 1.79 22.80
CA TYR A 55 5.56 0.40 22.35
C TYR A 55 6.92 -0.21 22.72
N ALA A 56 8.00 0.53 22.54
CA ALA A 56 9.36 0.07 22.85
C ALA A 56 9.52 -0.31 24.33
N GLU A 57 8.92 0.46 25.26
CA GLU A 57 8.86 0.12 26.70
C GLU A 57 8.19 -1.22 27.00
N ARG A 58 7.41 -1.75 26.06
CA ARG A 58 6.73 -3.05 26.13
C ARG A 58 7.42 -4.13 25.28
N GLY A 59 8.61 -3.83 24.76
CA GLY A 59 9.34 -4.73 23.86
C GLY A 59 8.69 -4.89 22.50
N ILE A 60 7.89 -3.93 22.04
CA ILE A 60 7.20 -3.95 20.75
C ILE A 60 7.90 -2.97 19.81
N THR A 61 8.32 -3.44 18.65
CA THR A 61 8.85 -2.60 17.57
C THR A 61 7.70 -2.06 16.72
N LEU A 62 7.63 -0.73 16.57
CA LEU A 62 6.69 -0.08 15.66
C LEU A 62 7.31 0.06 14.27
N VAL A 63 6.59 -0.39 13.26
CA VAL A 63 6.90 -0.15 11.85
C VAL A 63 5.75 0.62 11.22
N VAL A 64 6.03 1.77 10.62
CA VAL A 64 5.05 2.59 9.92
C VAL A 64 5.32 2.52 8.43
N VAL A 65 4.31 2.11 7.68
CA VAL A 65 4.36 1.98 6.22
C VAL A 65 3.27 2.83 5.62
N ILE A 66 3.57 3.58 4.56
CA ILE A 66 2.57 4.34 3.82
C ILE A 66 2.47 3.76 2.41
N ALA A 67 1.29 3.22 2.07
CA ALA A 67 0.98 2.76 0.73
C ALA A 67 0.78 3.98 -0.18
N PRO A 68 1.60 4.17 -1.22
CA PRO A 68 1.39 5.26 -2.14
C PRO A 68 0.19 4.98 -3.05
N SER A 69 -0.54 6.03 -3.43
CA SER A 69 -1.64 5.89 -4.36
C SER A 69 -1.14 5.53 -5.77
N LYS A 70 -2.03 4.94 -6.57
CA LYS A 70 -1.77 4.63 -7.97
C LYS A 70 -1.37 5.89 -8.76
N ASN A 71 -2.04 7.00 -8.51
CA ASN A 71 -1.75 8.27 -9.18
C ASN A 71 -0.35 8.82 -8.84
N THR A 72 0.17 8.50 -7.66
CA THR A 72 1.55 8.84 -7.26
C THR A 72 2.59 8.00 -8.01
N ILE A 73 2.31 6.71 -8.20
CA ILE A 73 3.25 5.78 -8.86
C ILE A 73 3.17 5.87 -10.38
N TYR A 74 2.00 6.13 -10.93
CA TYR A 74 1.74 6.23 -12.37
C TYR A 74 1.20 7.62 -12.77
N PRO A 75 1.93 8.73 -12.48
CA PRO A 75 1.48 10.08 -12.82
C PRO A 75 1.28 10.26 -14.33
N GLU A 76 2.01 9.49 -15.15
CA GLU A 76 1.90 9.49 -16.61
C GLU A 76 0.59 8.89 -17.14
N ARG A 77 -0.19 8.23 -16.26
CA ARG A 77 -1.52 7.69 -16.60
C ARG A 77 -2.64 8.66 -16.26
N VAL A 78 -2.36 9.68 -15.47
CA VAL A 78 -3.32 10.74 -15.14
C VAL A 78 -3.39 11.70 -16.33
N PRO A 79 -4.59 12.12 -16.78
CA PRO A 79 -4.73 13.02 -17.92
C PRO A 79 -3.96 14.32 -17.74
N ALA A 80 -3.31 14.79 -18.81
CA ALA A 80 -2.51 16.02 -18.79
C ALA A 80 -3.30 17.30 -18.43
N GLN A 81 -4.64 17.24 -18.49
CA GLN A 81 -5.52 18.32 -18.07
C GLN A 81 -5.62 18.47 -16.55
N ILE A 82 -5.23 17.44 -15.79
CA ILE A 82 -5.15 17.50 -14.33
C ILE A 82 -3.77 18.05 -13.97
N PRO A 83 -3.69 19.26 -13.42
CA PRO A 83 -2.40 19.88 -13.16
C PRO A 83 -1.69 19.21 -11.99
N GLN A 84 -0.37 19.20 -12.04
CA GLN A 84 0.46 19.12 -10.84
C GLN A 84 1.03 20.52 -10.58
N PHE A 85 0.78 21.05 -9.40
CA PHE A 85 1.29 22.37 -9.03
C PHE A 85 2.78 22.36 -8.68
N GLY A 86 3.39 21.20 -8.85
CA GLY A 86 4.84 20.99 -8.76
C GLY A 86 5.37 20.85 -7.35
N GLY A 87 6.67 20.65 -7.26
CA GLY A 87 7.36 20.61 -5.98
C GLY A 87 7.09 19.35 -5.15
N GLU A 88 7.16 19.55 -3.87
CA GLU A 88 7.09 18.54 -2.82
C GLU A 88 5.65 18.04 -2.62
N SER A 89 5.51 16.76 -2.30
CA SER A 89 4.24 16.19 -1.86
C SER A 89 4.14 16.15 -0.33
N LYS A 90 2.94 15.95 0.22
CA LYS A 90 2.76 15.72 1.66
C LYS A 90 3.59 14.55 2.18
N LEU A 91 3.73 13.49 1.39
CA LEU A 91 4.54 12.35 1.78
C LEU A 91 6.04 12.68 1.77
N ASP A 92 6.49 13.49 0.81
CA ASP A 92 7.88 13.98 0.81
C ASP A 92 8.16 14.78 2.10
N GLN A 93 7.28 15.73 2.45
CA GLN A 93 7.39 16.50 3.68
C GLN A 93 7.48 15.61 4.92
N VAL A 94 6.58 14.63 5.04
CA VAL A 94 6.55 13.75 6.21
C VAL A 94 7.83 12.89 6.28
N VAL A 95 8.26 12.31 5.17
CA VAL A 95 9.47 11.47 5.14
C VAL A 95 10.72 12.30 5.46
N GLU A 96 10.86 13.49 4.85
CA GLU A 96 11.99 14.38 5.09
C GLU A 96 11.99 14.92 6.53
N TYR A 97 10.84 15.41 7.01
CA TYR A 97 10.72 15.96 8.35
C TYR A 97 11.03 14.91 9.42
N LEU A 98 10.47 13.72 9.34
CA LEU A 98 10.75 12.63 10.28
C LEU A 98 12.20 12.14 10.18
N SER A 99 12.79 12.17 9.00
CA SER A 99 14.20 11.81 8.84
C SER A 99 15.15 12.81 9.52
N ALA A 100 14.75 14.08 9.55
CA ALA A 100 15.57 15.16 10.12
C ALA A 100 15.35 15.35 11.64
N HIS A 101 14.13 15.11 12.15
CA HIS A 101 13.72 15.51 13.50
C HIS A 101 13.18 14.38 14.37
N GLY A 102 12.76 13.25 13.76
CA GLY A 102 12.12 12.14 14.45
C GLY A 102 13.06 10.97 14.74
N GLU A 103 12.71 10.17 15.72
CA GLU A 103 13.35 8.87 16.00
C GLU A 103 12.67 7.75 15.18
N THR A 104 11.39 7.89 14.93
CA THR A 104 10.58 6.94 14.18
C THR A 104 10.58 7.28 12.69
N ARG A 105 11.00 6.32 11.87
CA ARG A 105 11.05 6.47 10.41
C ARG A 105 9.91 5.73 9.74
N ILE A 106 9.38 6.35 8.69
CA ILE A 106 8.40 5.70 7.81
C ILE A 106 9.16 4.85 6.79
N LEU A 107 8.66 3.65 6.53
CA LEU A 107 9.07 2.84 5.40
C LEU A 107 8.42 3.43 4.13
N ASP A 108 9.20 4.18 3.36
CA ASP A 108 8.76 4.75 2.08
C ASP A 108 8.90 3.70 0.98
N LEU A 109 7.77 3.25 0.46
CA LEU A 109 7.70 2.24 -0.60
C LEU A 109 7.98 2.80 -2.00
N ARG A 110 7.87 4.11 -2.18
CA ARG A 110 7.93 4.76 -3.52
C ARG A 110 9.19 4.45 -4.30
N PRO A 111 10.42 4.52 -3.72
CA PRO A 111 11.64 4.24 -4.50
C PRO A 111 11.62 2.86 -5.15
N ALA A 112 11.26 1.83 -4.40
CA ALA A 112 11.20 0.46 -4.90
C ALA A 112 10.06 0.26 -5.92
N LEU A 113 8.89 0.82 -5.66
CA LEU A 113 7.75 0.71 -6.56
C LEU A 113 8.00 1.48 -7.88
N LEU A 114 8.59 2.67 -7.82
CA LEU A 114 8.97 3.44 -9.02
C LEU A 114 10.04 2.73 -9.85
N GLN A 115 10.98 2.05 -9.21
CA GLN A 115 11.95 1.21 -9.92
C GLN A 115 11.26 0.02 -10.58
N ALA A 116 10.44 -0.72 -9.85
CA ALA A 116 9.82 -1.94 -10.32
C ALA A 116 8.83 -1.70 -11.48
N LYS A 117 8.12 -0.57 -11.50
CA LYS A 117 7.20 -0.25 -12.59
C LYS A 117 7.90 -0.10 -13.95
N THR A 118 9.21 0.11 -13.98
CA THR A 118 9.98 0.19 -15.24
C THR A 118 10.15 -1.18 -15.90
N GLU A 119 9.97 -2.25 -15.14
CA GLU A 119 10.15 -3.63 -15.60
C GLU A 119 8.81 -4.32 -15.87
N ARG A 120 7.81 -4.03 -15.03
CA ARG A 120 6.46 -4.59 -15.18
C ARG A 120 5.41 -3.74 -14.45
N GLU A 121 4.16 -3.84 -14.89
CA GLU A 121 3.05 -3.17 -14.19
C GLU A 121 2.88 -3.75 -12.77
N ILE A 122 2.78 -2.86 -11.80
CA ILE A 122 2.66 -3.20 -10.36
C ILE A 122 1.36 -2.72 -9.74
N TYR A 123 0.53 -2.01 -10.50
CA TYR A 123 -0.84 -1.64 -10.17
C TYR A 123 -1.79 -2.15 -11.23
N LEU A 124 -3.05 -2.33 -10.84
CA LEU A 124 -4.12 -2.73 -11.74
C LEU A 124 -4.71 -1.49 -12.43
N ALA A 125 -5.00 -1.59 -13.72
CA ALA A 125 -5.49 -0.45 -14.49
C ALA A 125 -6.90 -0.02 -14.06
N THR A 126 -7.77 -0.97 -13.71
CA THR A 126 -9.19 -0.74 -13.38
C THR A 126 -9.51 -0.94 -11.89
N ASP A 127 -8.46 -1.01 -11.04
CA ASP A 127 -8.54 -1.13 -9.60
C ASP A 127 -7.77 0.02 -8.92
N THR A 128 -8.08 0.32 -7.67
CA THR A 128 -7.34 1.30 -6.86
C THR A 128 -5.97 0.76 -6.46
N HIS A 129 -5.86 -0.55 -6.26
CA HIS A 129 -4.74 -1.19 -5.59
C HIS A 129 -3.63 -1.63 -6.54
N TRP A 130 -2.48 -1.93 -5.96
CA TRP A 130 -1.42 -2.70 -6.61
C TRP A 130 -1.90 -4.12 -6.93
N ASN A 131 -1.23 -4.75 -7.89
CA ASN A 131 -1.36 -6.18 -8.12
C ASN A 131 -0.51 -6.97 -7.09
N ASP A 132 -0.56 -8.31 -7.15
CA ASP A 132 0.19 -9.13 -6.20
C ASP A 132 1.72 -8.95 -6.28
N TYR A 133 2.25 -8.49 -7.41
CA TYR A 133 3.68 -8.19 -7.49
C TYR A 133 4.04 -6.90 -6.73
N GLY A 134 3.23 -5.86 -6.83
CA GLY A 134 3.37 -4.65 -6.00
C GLY A 134 3.20 -4.96 -4.51
N ALA A 135 2.25 -5.85 -4.17
CA ALA A 135 2.08 -6.37 -2.82
C ALA A 135 3.31 -7.16 -2.33
N TYR A 136 3.92 -7.99 -3.20
CA TYR A 136 5.13 -8.74 -2.89
C TYR A 136 6.32 -7.82 -2.59
N LEU A 137 6.49 -6.75 -3.36
CA LEU A 137 7.54 -5.77 -3.09
C LEU A 137 7.35 -5.10 -1.72
N THR A 138 6.10 -4.74 -1.39
CA THR A 138 5.74 -4.20 -0.08
C THR A 138 6.03 -5.21 1.04
N TYR A 139 5.65 -6.48 0.85
CA TYR A 139 5.98 -7.56 1.77
C TYR A 139 7.49 -7.70 1.97
N SER A 140 8.27 -7.69 0.89
CA SER A 140 9.72 -7.86 0.96
C SER A 140 10.37 -6.72 1.77
N LEU A 141 10.02 -5.48 1.48
CA LEU A 141 10.53 -4.31 2.22
C LEU A 141 10.10 -4.32 3.70
N LEU A 142 8.85 -4.72 3.98
CA LEU A 142 8.38 -4.87 5.35
C LEU A 142 9.20 -5.93 6.10
N MET A 143 9.43 -7.09 5.48
CA MET A 143 10.20 -8.17 6.09
C MET A 143 11.68 -7.81 6.25
N GLU A 144 12.28 -7.06 5.32
CA GLU A 144 13.63 -6.51 5.48
C GLU A 144 13.67 -5.58 6.71
N ARG A 145 12.68 -4.72 6.89
CA ARG A 145 12.59 -3.86 8.06
C ARG A 145 12.39 -4.64 9.36
N VAL A 146 11.58 -5.70 9.35
CA VAL A 146 11.40 -6.62 10.49
C VAL A 146 12.70 -7.35 10.82
N SER A 147 13.49 -7.74 9.82
CA SER A 147 14.76 -8.44 10.01
C SER A 147 15.82 -7.65 10.78
N GLU A 148 15.73 -6.33 10.82
CA GLU A 148 16.64 -5.49 11.63
C GLU A 148 16.52 -5.79 13.13
N THR A 149 15.35 -6.16 13.61
CA THR A 149 15.11 -6.55 15.01
C THR A 149 14.93 -8.04 15.20
N HIS A 150 14.64 -8.78 14.14
CA HIS A 150 14.44 -10.23 14.12
C HIS A 150 15.29 -10.87 13.00
N PRO A 151 16.63 -10.98 13.19
CA PRO A 151 17.55 -11.38 12.12
C PRO A 151 17.30 -12.78 11.52
N ASN A 152 16.55 -13.62 12.23
CA ASN A 152 16.17 -14.95 11.73
C ASN A 152 14.98 -14.92 10.74
N LEU A 153 14.36 -13.76 10.60
CA LEU A 153 13.27 -13.56 9.64
C LEU A 153 13.83 -12.83 8.40
N SER A 154 13.50 -13.34 7.23
CA SER A 154 13.83 -12.72 5.96
C SER A 154 12.63 -12.83 5.01
N PRO A 155 12.52 -11.93 4.03
CA PRO A 155 11.49 -12.08 3.02
C PRO A 155 11.70 -13.38 2.23
N ARG A 156 10.62 -14.09 1.94
CA ARG A 156 10.67 -15.23 1.02
C ARG A 156 10.98 -14.72 -0.39
N PRO A 157 11.85 -15.39 -1.15
CA PRO A 157 12.15 -14.99 -2.51
C PRO A 157 10.93 -15.15 -3.42
N LEU A 158 10.85 -14.35 -4.47
CA LEU A 158 9.75 -14.42 -5.44
C LEU A 158 9.60 -15.83 -6.06
N SER A 159 10.69 -16.58 -6.15
CA SER A 159 10.69 -17.98 -6.62
C SER A 159 9.81 -18.92 -5.80
N ASP A 160 9.49 -18.56 -4.55
CA ASP A 160 8.60 -19.33 -3.68
C ASP A 160 7.11 -19.13 -4.01
N PHE A 161 6.82 -18.29 -4.98
CA PHE A 161 5.47 -18.02 -5.45
C PHE A 161 5.31 -18.43 -6.92
N ALA A 162 4.14 -18.95 -7.28
CA ALA A 162 3.77 -19.22 -8.66
C ALA A 162 2.95 -18.06 -9.20
N GLU A 163 3.37 -17.51 -10.35
CA GLU A 163 2.57 -16.52 -11.06
C GLU A 163 1.39 -17.20 -11.76
N GLN A 164 0.20 -16.69 -11.53
CA GLN A 164 -1.05 -17.15 -12.13
C GLN A 164 -1.83 -15.94 -12.61
N MET A 165 -2.25 -15.95 -13.88
CA MET A 165 -3.21 -14.96 -14.37
C MET A 165 -4.61 -15.48 -14.10
N LEU A 166 -5.39 -14.71 -13.35
CA LEU A 166 -6.79 -15.02 -13.09
C LEU A 166 -7.66 -14.60 -14.26
N GLU A 167 -8.82 -15.25 -14.40
CA GLU A 167 -9.81 -14.85 -15.41
C GLU A 167 -10.19 -13.38 -15.24
N PRO A 168 -10.43 -12.67 -16.37
CA PRO A 168 -10.76 -11.26 -16.31
C PRO A 168 -12.12 -11.03 -15.64
N GLU A 169 -12.16 -10.09 -14.70
CA GLU A 169 -13.35 -9.67 -13.99
C GLU A 169 -13.41 -8.14 -13.86
N PRO A 170 -14.58 -7.53 -13.65
CA PRO A 170 -14.66 -6.11 -13.34
C PRO A 170 -14.08 -5.87 -11.94
N LEU A 171 -13.07 -4.99 -11.86
CA LEU A 171 -12.38 -4.66 -10.63
C LEU A 171 -13.05 -3.47 -9.91
N ASP A 172 -12.46 -2.99 -8.82
CA ASP A 172 -13.14 -2.06 -7.91
C ASP A 172 -13.58 -0.75 -8.57
N LEU A 173 -12.71 -0.09 -9.35
CA LEU A 173 -13.05 1.17 -10.01
C LEU A 173 -14.05 0.97 -11.15
N ALA A 174 -13.97 -0.14 -11.88
CA ALA A 174 -14.98 -0.51 -12.88
C ALA A 174 -16.35 -0.73 -12.23
N ASN A 175 -16.38 -1.38 -11.06
CA ASN A 175 -17.60 -1.57 -10.27
C ASN A 175 -18.15 -0.26 -9.70
N VAL A 176 -17.29 0.65 -9.22
CA VAL A 176 -17.70 1.98 -8.70
C VAL A 176 -18.43 2.80 -9.77
N ILE A 177 -18.03 2.67 -11.03
CA ILE A 177 -18.69 3.38 -12.15
C ILE A 177 -19.80 2.55 -12.82
N GLY A 178 -20.05 1.32 -12.36
CA GLY A 178 -21.10 0.45 -12.88
C GLY A 178 -20.84 -0.12 -14.28
N VAL A 179 -19.57 -0.15 -14.73
CA VAL A 179 -19.18 -0.65 -16.07
C VAL A 179 -18.63 -2.07 -15.94
N THR A 180 -19.54 -3.03 -15.74
CA THR A 180 -19.18 -4.45 -15.54
C THR A 180 -18.60 -5.15 -16.78
N SER A 181 -18.70 -4.54 -17.96
CA SER A 181 -18.02 -5.02 -19.18
C SER A 181 -16.54 -4.62 -19.25
N LEU A 182 -16.09 -3.71 -18.39
CA LEU A 182 -14.67 -3.36 -18.27
C LEU A 182 -14.00 -4.34 -17.32
N THR A 183 -13.38 -5.36 -17.88
CA THR A 183 -12.75 -6.45 -17.13
C THR A 183 -11.23 -6.42 -17.27
N GLU A 184 -10.53 -6.87 -16.25
CA GLU A 184 -9.08 -6.98 -16.21
C GLU A 184 -8.67 -8.29 -15.56
N SER A 185 -7.62 -8.93 -16.09
CA SER A 185 -7.00 -10.11 -15.49
C SER A 185 -6.03 -9.69 -14.39
N LYS A 186 -6.13 -10.33 -13.23
CA LYS A 186 -5.21 -10.08 -12.10
C LYS A 186 -4.07 -11.08 -12.09
N LEU A 187 -2.85 -10.59 -11.93
CA LEU A 187 -1.74 -11.42 -11.52
C LEU A 187 -1.95 -11.86 -10.07
N ARG A 188 -1.89 -13.16 -9.82
CA ARG A 188 -1.86 -13.76 -8.48
C ARG A 188 -0.50 -14.41 -8.23
N LEU A 189 0.08 -14.15 -7.07
CA LEU A 189 1.24 -14.84 -6.55
C LEU A 189 0.78 -15.93 -5.57
N ALA A 190 0.65 -17.15 -6.07
CA ALA A 190 0.24 -18.29 -5.25
C ALA A 190 1.47 -18.88 -4.53
N PRO A 191 1.47 -19.02 -3.18
CA PRO A 191 2.53 -19.67 -2.46
C PRO A 191 2.77 -21.10 -2.95
N LYS A 192 4.04 -21.49 -3.14
CA LYS A 192 4.47 -22.87 -3.45
C LYS A 192 4.78 -23.68 -2.19
N PHE A 193 4.52 -23.12 -1.04
CA PHE A 193 4.75 -23.71 0.28
C PHE A 193 3.43 -23.77 1.05
N ASP A 194 3.37 -24.68 2.02
CA ASP A 194 2.20 -24.77 2.89
C ASP A 194 2.19 -23.58 3.86
N LEU A 195 1.08 -22.88 3.89
CA LEU A 195 0.84 -21.86 4.91
C LEU A 195 0.57 -22.57 6.24
N ALA A 196 1.51 -22.46 7.16
CA ALA A 196 1.38 -23.07 8.50
C ALA A 196 0.38 -22.32 9.40
N THR A 197 -0.45 -21.45 8.82
CA THR A 197 -1.35 -20.58 9.54
C THR A 197 -2.80 -21.03 9.45
N SER A 198 -3.49 -20.98 10.59
CA SER A 198 -4.95 -21.04 10.65
C SER A 198 -5.51 -19.64 10.87
N TYR A 199 -6.68 -19.37 10.31
CA TYR A 199 -7.32 -18.06 10.38
C TYR A 199 -8.58 -18.11 11.22
N LYS A 200 -8.77 -17.09 12.07
CA LYS A 200 -9.99 -16.90 12.85
C LYS A 200 -10.43 -15.44 12.74
N THR A 201 -11.66 -15.24 12.33
CA THR A 201 -12.28 -13.90 12.35
C THR A 201 -13.07 -13.72 13.65
N VAL A 202 -12.83 -12.61 14.34
CA VAL A 202 -13.56 -12.23 15.54
C VAL A 202 -14.21 -10.87 15.31
N ASN A 203 -15.48 -10.74 15.64
CA ASN A 203 -16.18 -9.45 15.64
C ASN A 203 -16.09 -8.83 17.03
N LEU A 204 -15.48 -7.67 17.13
CA LEU A 204 -15.35 -6.92 18.37
C LEU A 204 -15.85 -5.49 18.16
N GLY A 205 -16.95 -5.15 18.82
CA GLY A 205 -17.52 -3.79 18.75
C GLY A 205 -17.86 -3.31 17.32
N GLY A 206 -18.34 -4.22 16.46
CA GLY A 206 -18.67 -3.92 15.05
C GLY A 206 -17.45 -3.93 14.10
N ARG A 207 -16.26 -4.19 14.60
CA ARG A 207 -15.02 -4.34 13.80
C ARG A 207 -14.70 -5.81 13.61
N LYS A 208 -14.29 -6.18 12.40
CA LYS A 208 -13.75 -7.51 12.11
C LYS A 208 -12.25 -7.50 12.38
N LEU A 209 -11.80 -8.40 13.25
CA LEU A 209 -10.40 -8.67 13.48
C LEU A 209 -10.08 -10.03 12.87
N LEU A 210 -9.07 -10.08 12.02
CA LEU A 210 -8.53 -11.32 11.47
C LEU A 210 -7.32 -11.71 12.33
N PHE A 211 -7.38 -12.90 12.92
CA PHE A 211 -6.26 -13.52 13.60
C PHE A 211 -5.70 -14.61 12.70
N SER A 212 -4.40 -14.59 12.46
CA SER A 212 -3.67 -15.74 11.95
C SER A 212 -2.85 -16.34 13.07
N TYR A 213 -2.78 -17.66 13.11
CA TYR A 213 -2.03 -18.40 14.10
C TYR A 213 -1.05 -19.33 13.39
N ASN A 214 0.23 -19.18 13.71
CA ASN A 214 1.29 -20.10 13.31
C ASN A 214 1.68 -20.92 14.55
N PRO A 215 1.77 -22.25 14.46
CA PRO A 215 2.16 -23.10 15.59
C PRO A 215 3.64 -22.95 16.00
N ASP A 216 4.47 -22.34 15.17
CA ASP A 216 5.87 -22.08 15.50
C ASP A 216 5.96 -20.97 16.54
N ALA A 217 6.18 -21.36 17.80
CA ALA A 217 6.31 -20.44 18.93
C ALA A 217 7.61 -19.61 18.92
N THR A 218 8.52 -19.84 17.98
CA THR A 218 9.75 -19.04 17.81
C THR A 218 9.52 -17.77 17.00
N LEU A 219 8.40 -17.69 16.29
CA LEU A 219 8.02 -16.51 15.51
C LEU A 219 7.48 -15.39 16.42
N PRO A 220 7.80 -14.14 16.15
CA PRO A 220 7.26 -13.01 16.89
C PRO A 220 5.76 -12.83 16.61
N ASN A 221 5.05 -12.26 17.59
CA ASN A 221 3.68 -11.83 17.37
C ASN A 221 3.68 -10.53 16.58
N LEU A 222 2.78 -10.42 15.60
CA LEU A 222 2.60 -9.26 14.76
C LEU A 222 1.17 -8.74 14.90
N ILE A 223 1.02 -7.42 15.09
CA ILE A 223 -0.27 -6.73 15.06
C ILE A 223 -0.22 -5.72 13.93
N ILE A 224 -1.20 -5.76 13.03
CA ILE A 224 -1.26 -4.88 11.87
C ILE A 224 -2.55 -4.08 11.90
N TYR A 225 -2.41 -2.75 11.88
CA TYR A 225 -3.49 -1.83 11.60
C TYR A 225 -3.32 -1.36 10.16
N HIS A 226 -4.28 -1.59 9.30
CA HIS A 226 -4.10 -1.39 7.87
C HIS A 226 -5.36 -0.91 7.17
N ASP A 227 -5.15 -0.33 6.00
CA ASP A 227 -6.17 -0.05 5.00
C ASP A 227 -6.35 -1.23 4.02
N SER A 228 -7.09 -1.02 2.93
CA SER A 228 -7.38 -2.05 1.94
C SER A 228 -6.16 -2.52 1.14
N TYR A 229 -5.11 -1.72 1.04
CA TYR A 229 -3.89 -2.10 0.32
C TYR A 229 -3.20 -3.32 0.91
N PHE A 230 -3.31 -3.52 2.22
CA PHE A 230 -2.67 -4.63 2.90
C PHE A 230 -3.33 -6.00 2.64
N PHE A 231 -4.55 -6.04 2.13
CA PHE A 231 -5.23 -7.33 1.85
C PHE A 231 -4.44 -8.21 0.89
N ASN A 232 -3.74 -7.63 -0.09
CA ASN A 232 -2.91 -8.38 -1.03
C ASN A 232 -1.54 -8.75 -0.44
N VAL A 233 -1.08 -8.08 0.62
CA VAL A 233 0.18 -8.38 1.34
C VAL A 233 -0.01 -9.53 2.33
N ASN A 234 -1.16 -9.56 3.01
CA ASN A 234 -1.45 -10.49 4.10
C ASN A 234 -1.19 -11.99 3.75
N PRO A 235 -1.54 -12.51 2.56
CA PRO A 235 -1.28 -13.91 2.22
C PRO A 235 0.21 -14.29 2.15
N MET A 236 1.11 -13.32 2.11
CA MET A 236 2.56 -13.54 2.01
C MET A 236 3.24 -13.66 3.37
N LEU A 237 2.55 -13.26 4.44
CA LEU A 237 3.06 -13.30 5.83
C LEU A 237 2.81 -14.64 6.53
N GLY A 238 2.04 -15.53 5.95
CA GLY A 238 1.54 -16.77 6.57
C GLY A 238 2.49 -17.93 6.69
#